data_f585ecbf228b553afd9d30992e0b1548
#
_entry.id   f585ecbf228b553afd9d30992e0b1548
#
_cell.length_a   1.000
_cell.length_b   1.000
_cell.length_c   1.000
_cell.angle_alpha   90.00
_cell.angle_beta   90.00
_cell.angle_gamma   90.00
#
_symmetry.space_group_name_H-M   'P 1'
#
loop_
_entity.id
_entity.type
_entity.pdbx_description
1 polymer ?
#
loop_
_entity_poly.entity_id
_entity_poly.type
_entity_poly.pdbx_seq_one_letter_code
_entity_poly.pdbx_strand_id
1 'polypeptide(L)'
;LDDKMYITNQHKLVNKLYKKNDIGYDFTNKHLVKIDGKINVGIISGDFVDHPVSFFISTFLRNFDSDRFNLTCYSECIINTSVYNKKLHFKTIKNLSSQQAADMIYDDKIHILFDLAGHTAFNRLDVFSLKPSPIQITYIGYPFTTGLNEMGYRITDNVCDGDFSVSQEFYTEKLVALKNCFLCYDPTVIKNTGECILPKNNVPARKRDSFINIGCFNRLNKITDDL
;
A
#
# COMPACT_ATOMS: atom_id res chain seq x y z
N LEU A 1 -3.60 24.40 6.89
CA LEU A 1 -4.89 23.78 6.52
C LEU A 1 -5.20 24.03 5.06
N ASP A 2 -5.01 25.27 4.57
CA ASP A 2 -5.34 25.65 3.19
C ASP A 2 -4.54 24.86 2.16
N ASP A 3 -3.25 24.59 2.40
CA ASP A 3 -2.38 23.82 1.52
C ASP A 3 -2.82 22.35 1.42
N LYS A 4 -3.21 21.73 2.54
CA LYS A 4 -3.71 20.34 2.52
C LYS A 4 -5.01 20.23 1.74
N MET A 5 -5.93 21.16 1.93
CA MET A 5 -7.20 21.17 1.20
C MET A 5 -6.98 21.42 -0.30
N TYR A 6 -6.05 22.30 -0.67
CA TYR A 6 -5.68 22.50 -2.06
C TYR A 6 -5.16 21.18 -2.68
N ILE A 7 -4.22 20.50 -2.02
CA ILE A 7 -3.67 19.22 -2.48
C ILE A 7 -4.78 18.17 -2.60
N THR A 8 -5.67 18.07 -1.59
CA THR A 8 -6.83 17.18 -1.63
C THR A 8 -7.69 17.42 -2.87
N ASN A 9 -7.98 18.68 -3.18
CA ASN A 9 -8.80 19.03 -4.33
C ASN A 9 -8.09 18.68 -5.66
N GLN A 10 -6.75 18.82 -5.73
CA GLN A 10 -5.99 18.36 -6.91
C GLN A 10 -6.10 16.84 -7.07
N HIS A 11 -5.98 16.08 -6.00
CA HIS A 11 -6.13 14.61 -6.07
C HIS A 11 -7.54 14.18 -6.49
N LYS A 12 -8.59 14.86 -6.01
CA LYS A 12 -9.98 14.60 -6.44
C LYS A 12 -10.20 14.81 -7.95
N LEU A 13 -9.35 15.59 -8.63
CA LEU A 13 -9.43 15.73 -10.08
C LEU A 13 -9.03 14.45 -10.82
N VAL A 14 -8.30 13.54 -10.19
CA VAL A 14 -7.89 12.23 -10.76
C VAL A 14 -9.10 11.42 -11.23
N ASN A 15 -10.24 11.48 -10.53
CA ASN A 15 -11.47 10.84 -10.99
C ASN A 15 -11.92 11.30 -12.38
N LYS A 16 -11.57 12.52 -12.78
CA LYS A 16 -11.92 13.06 -14.08
C LYS A 16 -11.01 12.56 -15.20
N LEU A 17 -9.81 12.09 -14.84
CA LEU A 17 -8.82 11.58 -15.78
C LEU A 17 -9.16 10.16 -16.24
N TYR A 18 -9.78 9.36 -15.36
CA TYR A 18 -10.16 8.00 -15.69
C TYR A 18 -11.57 7.99 -16.31
N LYS A 19 -11.66 7.59 -17.56
CA LYS A 19 -12.94 7.40 -18.21
C LYS A 19 -13.68 6.28 -17.50
N LYS A 20 -14.82 6.59 -16.90
CA LYS A 20 -15.74 5.59 -16.38
C LYS A 20 -16.39 4.89 -17.56
N ASN A 21 -15.87 3.74 -17.93
CA ASN A 21 -16.66 2.79 -18.66
C ASN A 21 -17.67 2.25 -17.66
N ASP A 22 -18.96 2.40 -17.89
CA ASP A 22 -20.05 1.92 -17.03
C ASP A 22 -20.16 0.36 -17.03
N ILE A 23 -19.06 -0.33 -17.06
CA ILE A 23 -18.98 -1.77 -16.87
C ILE A 23 -18.99 -2.00 -15.36
N GLY A 24 -20.18 -1.92 -14.78
CA GLY A 24 -20.38 -2.27 -13.38
C GLY A 24 -20.13 -3.78 -13.18
N TYR A 25 -19.13 -4.13 -12.40
CA TYR A 25 -18.94 -5.52 -11.96
C TYR A 25 -20.03 -5.90 -10.95
N ASP A 26 -20.64 -7.07 -11.16
CA ASP A 26 -21.65 -7.60 -10.24
C ASP A 26 -20.98 -8.48 -9.17
N PHE A 27 -21.05 -8.04 -7.92
CA PHE A 27 -20.48 -8.75 -6.79
C PHE A 27 -21.47 -9.65 -6.04
N THR A 28 -22.74 -9.66 -6.43
CA THR A 28 -23.81 -10.32 -5.67
C THR A 28 -23.70 -11.84 -5.63
N ASN A 29 -23.23 -12.49 -6.71
CA ASN A 29 -23.19 -13.94 -6.83
C ASN A 29 -21.78 -14.54 -6.86
N LYS A 30 -20.82 -13.87 -7.49
CA LYS A 30 -19.47 -14.42 -7.70
C LYS A 30 -18.51 -14.17 -6.54
N HIS A 31 -18.75 -13.13 -5.73
CA HIS A 31 -17.85 -12.65 -4.68
C HIS A 31 -18.39 -12.95 -3.27
N LEU A 32 -19.32 -13.86 -3.13
CA LEU A 32 -19.79 -14.28 -1.81
C LEU A 32 -18.72 -15.16 -1.15
N VAL A 33 -18.21 -14.72 -0.02
CA VAL A 33 -17.39 -15.56 0.85
C VAL A 33 -18.31 -16.60 1.47
N LYS A 34 -18.08 -17.89 1.18
CA LYS A 34 -18.79 -18.96 1.89
C LYS A 34 -18.40 -18.93 3.37
N ILE A 35 -19.30 -19.31 4.26
CA ILE A 35 -19.10 -19.28 5.73
C ILE A 35 -17.77 -19.95 6.13
N ASP A 36 -17.39 -21.03 5.44
CA ASP A 36 -16.13 -21.76 5.65
C ASP A 36 -15.08 -21.48 4.56
N GLY A 37 -15.30 -20.44 3.75
CA GLY A 37 -14.44 -20.09 2.63
C GLY A 37 -13.33 -19.12 3.02
N LYS A 38 -12.18 -19.25 2.34
CA LYS A 38 -11.10 -18.26 2.48
C LYS A 38 -11.46 -16.95 1.80
N ILE A 39 -10.97 -15.86 2.37
CA ILE A 39 -11.08 -14.53 1.76
C ILE A 39 -9.98 -14.40 0.71
N ASN A 40 -10.35 -14.09 -0.53
CA ASN A 40 -9.39 -13.79 -1.59
C ASN A 40 -8.96 -12.33 -1.49
N VAL A 41 -7.66 -12.11 -1.30
CA VAL A 41 -7.04 -10.80 -1.20
C VAL A 41 -6.12 -10.59 -2.39
N GLY A 42 -6.33 -9.52 -3.13
CA GLY A 42 -5.46 -9.06 -4.20
C GLY A 42 -4.57 -7.92 -3.73
N ILE A 43 -3.33 -7.87 -4.22
CA ILE A 43 -2.40 -6.78 -3.92
C ILE A 43 -1.77 -6.33 -5.24
N ILE A 44 -1.97 -5.07 -5.61
CA ILE A 44 -1.33 -4.47 -6.79
C ILE A 44 -0.12 -3.64 -6.37
N SER A 45 1.04 -3.89 -6.99
CA SER A 45 2.24 -3.08 -6.82
C SER A 45 3.20 -3.23 -7.99
N GLY A 46 3.88 -2.13 -8.35
CA GLY A 46 5.09 -2.17 -9.16
C GLY A 46 6.36 -2.51 -8.35
N ASP A 47 6.25 -2.51 -7.02
CA ASP A 47 7.38 -2.49 -6.10
C ASP A 47 7.70 -3.85 -5.45
N PHE A 48 7.25 -4.97 -6.03
CA PHE A 48 7.68 -6.32 -5.61
C PHE A 48 9.12 -6.64 -6.04
N VAL A 49 9.98 -5.64 -5.95
CA VAL A 49 11.40 -5.65 -6.30
C VAL A 49 12.19 -5.07 -5.12
N ASP A 50 13.48 -4.79 -5.29
CA ASP A 50 14.28 -4.11 -4.27
C ASP A 50 13.83 -2.63 -4.10
N HIS A 51 12.83 -2.44 -3.26
CA HIS A 51 12.17 -1.15 -3.04
C HIS A 51 11.69 -1.02 -1.58
N PRO A 52 11.68 0.20 -0.98
CA PRO A 52 11.20 0.40 0.39
C PRO A 52 9.83 -0.22 0.69
N VAL A 53 8.86 -0.12 -0.23
CA VAL A 53 7.53 -0.73 -0.06
C VAL A 53 7.63 -2.23 0.14
N SER A 54 8.51 -2.92 -0.63
CA SER A 54 8.66 -4.37 -0.49
C SER A 54 9.29 -4.78 0.83
N PHE A 55 10.14 -3.96 1.45
CA PHE A 55 10.72 -4.24 2.77
C PHE A 55 9.65 -4.30 3.86
N PHE A 56 8.66 -3.42 3.79
CA PHE A 56 7.56 -3.39 4.75
C PHE A 56 6.51 -4.47 4.45
N ILE A 57 6.08 -4.61 3.18
CA ILE A 57 5.02 -5.57 2.85
C ILE A 57 5.49 -7.02 2.93
N SER A 58 6.78 -7.30 2.76
CA SER A 58 7.35 -8.65 2.83
C SER A 58 7.08 -9.34 4.18
N THR A 59 7.11 -8.59 5.26
CA THR A 59 6.80 -9.12 6.60
C THR A 59 5.37 -9.65 6.65
N PHE A 60 4.41 -8.88 6.12
CA PHE A 60 3.02 -9.31 6.00
C PHE A 60 2.89 -10.53 5.08
N LEU A 61 3.48 -10.48 3.89
CA LEU A 61 3.40 -11.55 2.89
C LEU A 61 3.99 -12.89 3.35
N ARG A 62 4.93 -12.87 4.29
CA ARG A 62 5.50 -14.08 4.89
C ARG A 62 4.66 -14.67 6.00
N ASN A 63 3.93 -13.84 6.74
CA ASN A 63 3.27 -14.22 7.98
C ASN A 63 1.74 -14.19 7.90
N PHE A 64 1.14 -13.98 6.72
CA PHE A 64 -0.32 -13.99 6.62
C PHE A 64 -0.91 -15.37 6.96
N ASP A 65 -2.09 -15.37 7.53
CA ASP A 65 -2.84 -16.58 7.87
C ASP A 65 -3.41 -17.22 6.59
N SER A 66 -2.67 -18.19 6.06
CA SER A 66 -3.05 -18.91 4.84
C SER A 66 -4.23 -19.86 5.01
N ASP A 67 -4.73 -20.08 6.23
CA ASP A 67 -5.92 -20.89 6.44
C ASP A 67 -7.20 -20.05 6.28
N ARG A 68 -7.08 -18.74 6.47
CA ARG A 68 -8.17 -17.77 6.32
C ARG A 68 -8.13 -17.00 5.01
N PHE A 69 -6.95 -16.81 4.41
CA PHE A 69 -6.75 -15.94 3.26
C PHE A 69 -6.05 -16.65 2.10
N ASN A 70 -6.49 -16.35 0.88
CA ASN A 70 -5.74 -16.61 -0.35
C ASN A 70 -5.19 -15.26 -0.84
N LEU A 71 -3.88 -15.15 -1.02
CA LEU A 71 -3.25 -13.93 -1.49
C LEU A 71 -2.76 -14.06 -2.92
N THR A 72 -3.16 -13.10 -3.77
CA THR A 72 -2.67 -12.94 -5.14
C THR A 72 -2.02 -11.58 -5.30
N CYS A 73 -0.75 -11.57 -5.70
CA CYS A 73 0.00 -10.35 -5.99
C CYS A 73 0.00 -10.09 -7.50
N TYR A 74 -0.49 -8.94 -7.91
CA TYR A 74 -0.51 -8.46 -9.29
C TYR A 74 0.62 -7.44 -9.48
N SER A 75 1.53 -7.72 -10.41
CA SER A 75 2.75 -6.90 -10.58
C SER A 75 2.90 -6.33 -11.99
N GLU A 76 3.34 -5.08 -12.05
CA GLU A 76 3.83 -4.42 -13.24
C GLU A 76 5.28 -4.83 -13.59
N CYS A 77 6.01 -5.42 -12.66
CA CYS A 77 7.41 -5.80 -12.82
C CYS A 77 7.57 -7.33 -12.86
N ILE A 78 8.71 -7.76 -13.39
CA ILE A 78 9.14 -9.18 -13.30
C ILE A 78 9.59 -9.43 -11.87
N ILE A 79 8.96 -10.39 -11.20
CA ILE A 79 9.19 -10.71 -9.80
C ILE A 79 10.11 -11.92 -9.67
N ASN A 80 11.10 -11.83 -8.77
CA ASN A 80 11.76 -13.02 -8.25
C ASN A 80 10.91 -13.62 -7.11
N THR A 81 10.09 -14.60 -7.43
CA THR A 81 9.16 -15.23 -6.47
C THR A 81 9.83 -16.08 -5.40
N SER A 82 11.11 -16.42 -5.57
CA SER A 82 11.85 -17.32 -4.65
C SER A 82 12.01 -16.76 -3.23
N VAL A 83 11.92 -15.45 -3.08
CA VAL A 83 12.08 -14.76 -1.78
C VAL A 83 10.78 -14.71 -0.96
N TYR A 84 9.66 -15.09 -1.56
CA TYR A 84 8.34 -15.02 -0.94
C TYR A 84 7.82 -16.39 -0.49
N ASN A 85 6.75 -16.38 0.29
CA ASN A 85 6.06 -17.60 0.73
C ASN A 85 5.51 -18.36 -0.48
N LYS A 86 5.72 -19.69 -0.56
CA LYS A 86 5.22 -20.56 -1.63
C LYS A 86 3.69 -20.61 -1.74
N LYS A 87 2.97 -20.14 -0.73
CA LYS A 87 1.50 -20.05 -0.73
C LYS A 87 0.96 -18.78 -1.40
N LEU A 88 1.85 -17.87 -1.85
CA LEU A 88 1.46 -16.68 -2.59
C LEU A 88 1.31 -17.00 -4.08
N HIS A 89 0.27 -16.44 -4.68
CA HIS A 89 0.09 -16.46 -6.12
C HIS A 89 0.59 -15.14 -6.70
N PHE A 90 1.35 -15.21 -7.81
CA PHE A 90 1.81 -14.04 -8.53
C PHE A 90 1.28 -14.04 -9.95
N LYS A 91 0.73 -12.92 -10.38
CA LYS A 91 0.27 -12.67 -11.75
C LYS A 91 0.87 -11.38 -12.27
N THR A 92 1.32 -11.39 -13.52
CA THR A 92 1.75 -10.15 -14.17
C THR A 92 0.56 -9.44 -14.78
N ILE A 93 0.48 -8.14 -14.56
CA ILE A 93 -0.46 -7.24 -15.23
C ILE A 93 0.27 -6.25 -16.15
N LYS A 94 1.59 -6.46 -16.30
CA LYS A 94 2.43 -5.67 -17.19
C LYS A 94 1.89 -5.74 -18.60
N ASN A 95 1.80 -4.58 -19.24
CA ASN A 95 1.26 -4.41 -20.59
C ASN A 95 -0.24 -4.74 -20.77
N LEU A 96 -0.96 -5.05 -19.70
CA LEU A 96 -2.41 -5.16 -19.78
C LEU A 96 -3.05 -3.76 -19.74
N SER A 97 -4.10 -3.56 -20.54
CA SER A 97 -4.95 -2.39 -20.38
C SER A 97 -5.60 -2.39 -19.01
N SER A 98 -6.10 -1.21 -18.57
CA SER A 98 -6.85 -1.09 -17.32
C SER A 98 -8.00 -2.09 -17.24
N GLN A 99 -8.74 -2.25 -18.35
CA GLN A 99 -9.86 -3.17 -18.43
C GLN A 99 -9.42 -4.62 -18.33
N GLN A 100 -8.39 -5.04 -19.07
CA GLN A 100 -7.89 -6.42 -19.01
C GLN A 100 -7.38 -6.80 -17.62
N ALA A 101 -6.69 -5.87 -16.94
CA ALA A 101 -6.24 -6.11 -15.57
C ALA A 101 -7.41 -6.17 -14.58
N ALA A 102 -8.41 -5.30 -14.75
CA ALA A 102 -9.61 -5.30 -13.92
C ALA A 102 -10.43 -6.58 -14.11
N ASP A 103 -10.63 -7.04 -15.36
CA ASP A 103 -11.33 -8.29 -15.67
C ASP A 103 -10.63 -9.50 -15.03
N MET A 104 -9.29 -9.57 -15.12
CA MET A 104 -8.50 -10.61 -14.47
C MET A 104 -8.73 -10.64 -12.95
N ILE A 105 -8.72 -9.49 -12.29
CA ILE A 105 -8.93 -9.37 -10.85
C ILE A 105 -10.35 -9.79 -10.46
N TYR A 106 -11.33 -9.38 -11.25
CA TYR A 106 -12.73 -9.75 -11.05
C TYR A 106 -12.94 -11.26 -11.21
N ASP A 107 -12.37 -11.88 -12.25
CA ASP A 107 -12.47 -13.31 -12.50
C ASP A 107 -11.75 -14.15 -11.43
N ASP A 108 -10.73 -13.62 -10.81
CA ASP A 108 -10.04 -14.20 -9.64
C ASP A 108 -10.88 -14.10 -8.35
N LYS A 109 -12.06 -13.49 -8.41
CA LYS A 109 -13.01 -13.34 -7.28
C LYS A 109 -12.34 -12.67 -6.06
N ILE A 110 -11.58 -11.62 -6.31
CA ILE A 110 -10.93 -10.87 -5.25
C ILE A 110 -11.99 -10.12 -4.42
N HIS A 111 -12.00 -10.37 -3.11
CA HIS A 111 -12.92 -9.74 -2.16
C HIS A 111 -12.36 -8.39 -1.65
N ILE A 112 -11.04 -8.35 -1.42
CA ILE A 112 -10.34 -7.15 -0.94
C ILE A 112 -9.14 -6.94 -1.84
N LEU A 113 -9.05 -5.75 -2.44
CA LEU A 113 -7.94 -5.35 -3.31
C LEU A 113 -7.14 -4.22 -2.67
N PHE A 114 -5.84 -4.46 -2.50
CA PHE A 114 -4.91 -3.46 -1.97
C PHE A 114 -4.12 -2.78 -3.08
N ASP A 115 -4.04 -1.46 -2.99
CA ASP A 115 -3.11 -0.61 -3.71
C ASP A 115 -1.89 -0.31 -2.81
N LEU A 116 -0.69 -0.59 -3.30
CA LEU A 116 0.54 -0.26 -2.57
C LEU A 116 1.33 0.88 -3.21
N ALA A 117 0.78 1.58 -4.19
CA ALA A 117 1.49 2.60 -4.94
C ALA A 117 0.90 4.01 -4.77
N GLY A 118 -0.43 4.15 -4.72
CA GLY A 118 -1.06 5.46 -4.77
C GLY A 118 -0.60 6.22 -6.02
N HIS A 119 -0.17 7.47 -5.87
CA HIS A 119 0.33 8.31 -6.97
C HIS A 119 1.83 8.18 -7.25
N THR A 120 2.47 7.07 -6.88
CA THR A 120 3.87 6.82 -7.22
C THR A 120 4.02 6.19 -8.61
N ALA A 121 5.27 6.00 -9.05
CA ALA A 121 5.55 5.34 -10.33
C ALA A 121 4.98 3.92 -10.37
N PHE A 122 4.61 3.46 -11.56
CA PHE A 122 4.03 2.12 -11.80
C PHE A 122 2.74 1.85 -11.02
N ASN A 123 2.02 2.88 -10.60
CA ASN A 123 0.69 2.71 -10.01
C ASN A 123 -0.31 2.21 -11.07
N ARG A 124 -1.40 1.65 -10.59
CA ARG A 124 -2.54 1.20 -11.40
C ARG A 124 -3.86 1.72 -10.85
N LEU A 125 -3.89 3.01 -10.47
CA LEU A 125 -5.12 3.68 -10.04
C LEU A 125 -6.20 3.66 -11.14
N ASP A 126 -5.80 3.56 -12.41
CA ASP A 126 -6.66 3.31 -13.55
C ASP A 126 -7.48 2.01 -13.40
N VAL A 127 -6.89 0.94 -12.88
CA VAL A 127 -7.57 -0.33 -12.58
C VAL A 127 -8.54 -0.16 -11.41
N PHE A 128 -8.11 0.53 -10.33
CA PHE A 128 -8.96 0.77 -9.16
C PHE A 128 -10.19 1.63 -9.50
N SER A 129 -10.06 2.55 -10.47
CA SER A 129 -11.19 3.38 -10.93
C SER A 129 -12.30 2.57 -11.59
N LEU A 130 -12.01 1.37 -12.11
CA LEU A 130 -12.99 0.43 -12.67
C LEU A 130 -13.66 -0.43 -11.59
N LYS A 131 -13.18 -0.38 -10.36
CA LYS A 131 -13.71 -1.11 -9.20
C LYS A 131 -13.87 -2.62 -9.40
N PRO A 132 -12.80 -3.36 -9.73
CA PRO A 132 -12.89 -4.81 -9.95
C PRO A 132 -13.08 -5.66 -8.69
N SER A 133 -13.06 -5.04 -7.50
CA SER A 133 -13.27 -5.70 -6.21
C SER A 133 -14.25 -4.90 -5.34
N PRO A 134 -15.10 -5.55 -4.55
CA PRO A 134 -16.08 -4.88 -3.70
C PRO A 134 -15.44 -3.99 -2.64
N ILE A 135 -14.28 -4.39 -2.11
CA ILE A 135 -13.52 -3.62 -1.12
C ILE A 135 -12.16 -3.27 -1.71
N GLN A 136 -11.86 -1.98 -1.77
CA GLN A 136 -10.59 -1.45 -2.25
C GLN A 136 -9.93 -0.58 -1.18
N ILE A 137 -8.64 -0.80 -0.95
CA ILE A 137 -7.87 -0.22 0.15
C ILE A 137 -6.54 0.28 -0.38
N THR A 138 -6.17 1.55 -0.10
CA THR A 138 -4.81 2.03 -0.32
C THR A 138 -3.98 1.90 0.96
N TYR A 139 -2.70 1.53 0.80
CA TYR A 139 -1.80 1.26 1.92
C TYR A 139 -0.34 1.54 1.55
N ILE A 140 0.39 2.15 2.42
CA ILE A 140 1.84 2.30 2.53
C ILE A 140 2.57 3.13 1.46
N GLY A 141 2.33 2.93 0.16
CA GLY A 141 3.20 3.50 -0.90
C GLY A 141 3.09 5.00 -1.09
N TYR A 142 1.93 5.58 -0.79
CA TYR A 142 1.66 7.00 -0.94
C TYR A 142 1.07 7.60 0.35
N PRO A 143 1.62 8.71 0.86
CA PRO A 143 1.27 9.21 2.20
C PRO A 143 0.00 10.05 2.24
N PHE A 144 -0.80 10.09 1.18
CA PHE A 144 -1.99 10.92 1.10
C PHE A 144 -3.14 10.23 0.36
N THR A 145 -4.28 10.94 0.15
CA THR A 145 -5.44 10.40 -0.57
C THR A 145 -5.11 10.02 -2.01
N THR A 146 -5.76 8.99 -2.53
CA THR A 146 -5.73 8.67 -3.97
C THR A 146 -6.63 9.60 -4.77
N GLY A 147 -7.63 10.20 -4.13
CA GLY A 147 -8.64 11.03 -4.76
C GLY A 147 -9.71 10.23 -5.53
N LEU A 148 -9.64 8.88 -5.54
CA LEU A 148 -10.62 8.03 -6.22
C LEU A 148 -11.86 7.78 -5.36
N ASN A 149 -13.04 7.89 -5.94
CA ASN A 149 -14.30 7.55 -5.27
C ASN A 149 -14.46 6.05 -5.05
N GLU A 150 -13.85 5.25 -5.91
CA GLU A 150 -13.88 3.78 -5.88
C GLU A 150 -12.94 3.19 -4.83
N MET A 151 -11.96 3.98 -4.34
CA MET A 151 -11.07 3.59 -3.25
C MET A 151 -11.78 3.83 -1.92
N GLY A 152 -12.24 2.75 -1.28
CA GLY A 152 -13.09 2.88 -0.09
C GLY A 152 -12.35 3.19 1.20
N TYR A 153 -11.11 2.71 1.34
CA TYR A 153 -10.39 2.76 2.61
C TYR A 153 -8.92 3.10 2.44
N ARG A 154 -8.35 3.73 3.49
CA ARG A 154 -6.92 3.92 3.65
C ARG A 154 -6.48 3.40 5.02
N ILE A 155 -5.47 2.52 5.04
CA ILE A 155 -4.85 2.06 6.28
C ILE A 155 -3.79 3.07 6.72
N THR A 156 -3.89 3.49 7.98
CA THR A 156 -3.00 4.45 8.62
C THR A 156 -2.94 4.21 10.14
N ASP A 157 -2.43 5.15 10.90
CA ASP A 157 -2.47 5.18 12.35
C ASP A 157 -2.63 6.61 12.90
N ASN A 158 -2.84 6.73 14.20
CA ASN A 158 -3.07 8.02 14.85
C ASN A 158 -1.83 8.92 14.94
N VAL A 159 -0.63 8.38 14.67
CA VAL A 159 0.60 9.17 14.64
C VAL A 159 0.74 9.86 13.28
N CYS A 160 0.47 9.13 12.20
CA CYS A 160 0.61 9.64 10.85
C CYS A 160 -0.48 10.63 10.45
N ASP A 161 -1.74 10.30 10.73
CA ASP A 161 -2.88 11.13 10.33
C ASP A 161 -3.56 11.84 11.51
N GLY A 162 -3.05 11.68 12.74
CA GLY A 162 -3.50 12.42 13.91
C GLY A 162 -4.95 12.15 14.31
N ASP A 163 -5.67 13.21 14.65
CA ASP A 163 -7.10 13.12 15.00
C ASP A 163 -7.93 12.94 13.73
N PHE A 164 -8.56 11.79 13.60
CA PHE A 164 -9.37 11.44 12.42
C PHE A 164 -10.65 12.28 12.28
N SER A 165 -11.13 12.88 13.36
CA SER A 165 -12.26 13.82 13.28
C SER A 165 -11.92 15.06 12.44
N VAL A 166 -10.65 15.42 12.39
CA VAL A 166 -10.12 16.54 11.60
C VAL A 166 -9.54 16.06 10.28
N SER A 167 -8.74 14.99 10.31
CA SER A 167 -7.96 14.55 9.14
C SER A 167 -8.82 13.93 8.05
N GLN A 168 -9.98 13.34 8.41
CA GLN A 168 -10.86 12.68 7.46
C GLN A 168 -11.32 13.59 6.30
N GLU A 169 -11.42 14.88 6.50
CA GLU A 169 -11.85 15.83 5.46
C GLU A 169 -10.90 15.92 4.27
N PHE A 170 -9.60 15.56 4.50
CA PHE A 170 -8.56 15.60 3.48
C PHE A 170 -8.48 14.32 2.63
N TYR A 171 -9.29 13.32 2.93
CA TYR A 171 -9.25 12.01 2.26
C TYR A 171 -10.60 11.68 1.62
N THR A 172 -10.56 11.10 0.40
CA THR A 172 -11.76 10.50 -0.21
C THR A 172 -12.05 9.14 0.41
N GLU A 173 -11.00 8.44 0.86
CA GLU A 173 -11.07 7.15 1.53
C GLU A 173 -11.47 7.30 2.99
N LYS A 174 -12.17 6.31 3.53
CA LYS A 174 -12.36 6.19 4.98
C LYS A 174 -11.05 5.79 5.64
N LEU A 175 -10.58 6.57 6.59
CA LEU A 175 -9.38 6.26 7.37
C LEU A 175 -9.63 5.08 8.32
N VAL A 176 -8.72 4.11 8.31
CA VAL A 176 -8.73 2.93 9.19
C VAL A 176 -7.44 2.91 9.98
N ALA A 177 -7.54 3.23 11.29
CA ALA A 177 -6.40 3.23 12.19
C ALA A 177 -5.98 1.83 12.60
N LEU A 178 -4.71 1.50 12.44
CA LEU A 178 -4.11 0.40 13.17
C LEU A 178 -3.72 0.88 14.58
N LYS A 179 -3.85 0.00 15.56
CA LYS A 179 -3.73 0.34 16.99
C LYS A 179 -2.36 0.92 17.37
N ASN A 180 -1.29 0.39 16.78
CA ASN A 180 0.08 0.77 17.16
C ASN A 180 0.76 1.58 16.04
N CYS A 181 1.11 0.90 14.95
CA CYS A 181 1.78 1.48 13.81
C CYS A 181 1.23 0.84 12.54
N PHE A 182 0.99 1.63 11.49
CA PHE A 182 0.53 1.09 10.22
C PHE A 182 1.66 0.40 9.43
N LEU A 183 2.92 0.66 9.78
CA LEU A 183 4.08 0.01 9.18
C LEU A 183 4.41 -1.31 9.89
N CYS A 184 4.69 -2.34 9.10
CA CYS A 184 5.17 -3.63 9.59
C CYS A 184 6.56 -3.87 9.02
N TYR A 185 7.59 -3.93 9.88
CA TYR A 185 8.98 -4.07 9.46
C TYR A 185 9.69 -5.17 10.23
N ASP A 186 10.34 -6.06 9.51
CA ASP A 186 11.21 -7.09 10.07
C ASP A 186 12.62 -6.95 9.47
N PRO A 187 13.62 -6.53 10.26
CA PRO A 187 14.98 -6.37 9.78
C PRO A 187 15.63 -7.68 9.32
N THR A 188 15.12 -8.84 9.75
CA THR A 188 15.65 -10.15 9.34
C THR A 188 15.33 -10.49 7.90
N VAL A 189 14.34 -9.82 7.31
CA VAL A 189 13.91 -10.00 5.92
C VAL A 189 14.95 -9.48 4.93
N ILE A 190 15.79 -8.53 5.34
CA ILE A 190 16.77 -7.84 4.48
C ILE A 190 18.09 -8.63 4.37
N LYS A 191 18.17 -9.85 4.89
CA LYS A 191 19.41 -10.65 4.94
C LYS A 191 20.12 -10.94 3.61
N ASN A 192 19.54 -10.55 2.48
CA ASN A 192 20.19 -10.75 1.17
C ASN A 192 21.03 -9.56 0.67
N THR A 193 21.09 -8.45 1.41
CA THR A 193 21.83 -7.24 0.99
C THR A 193 23.02 -6.88 1.89
N GLY A 194 23.50 -7.81 2.69
CA GLY A 194 24.54 -7.59 3.69
C GLY A 194 23.99 -7.68 5.11
N GLU A 195 24.81 -8.16 6.02
CA GLU A 195 24.43 -8.29 7.44
C GLU A 195 23.89 -6.97 7.97
N CYS A 196 22.59 -6.94 8.31
CA CYS A 196 22.08 -5.89 9.17
C CYS A 196 22.74 -6.07 10.53
N ILE A 197 23.88 -5.43 10.72
CA ILE A 197 24.56 -5.37 12.00
C ILE A 197 23.74 -4.40 12.85
N LEU A 198 22.65 -4.92 13.46
CA LEU A 198 22.09 -4.22 14.62
C LEU A 198 23.23 -4.09 15.63
N PRO A 199 23.55 -2.88 16.10
CA PRO A 199 24.56 -2.72 17.15
C PRO A 199 24.15 -3.61 18.31
N LYS A 200 25.00 -4.57 18.65
CA LYS A 200 24.76 -5.54 19.75
C LYS A 200 24.61 -4.87 21.12
N ASN A 201 24.89 -3.60 21.18
CA ASN A 201 24.77 -2.79 22.40
C ASN A 201 23.98 -1.54 22.09
N ASN A 202 22.98 -1.23 22.87
CA ASN A 202 22.42 0.10 22.99
C ASN A 202 23.54 1.03 23.48
N VAL A 203 24.35 1.53 22.57
CA VAL A 203 25.35 2.55 22.91
C VAL A 203 24.57 3.85 23.02
N PRO A 204 24.36 4.39 24.23
CA PRO A 204 23.76 5.72 24.37
C PRO A 204 24.58 6.69 23.54
N ALA A 205 23.92 7.67 22.92
CA ALA A 205 24.59 8.74 22.21
C ALA A 205 25.74 9.28 23.10
N ARG A 206 26.99 9.06 22.66
CA ARG A 206 28.13 9.53 23.43
C ARG A 206 28.01 11.04 23.58
N LYS A 207 27.83 11.51 24.81
CA LYS A 207 28.14 12.90 25.15
C LYS A 207 29.62 13.16 24.81
N ARG A 208 29.89 13.75 23.69
CA ARG A 208 31.18 14.42 23.42
C ARG A 208 30.93 15.91 23.61
N ASP A 209 31.59 16.48 24.57
CA ASP A 209 31.78 17.92 24.71
C ASP A 209 30.50 18.76 24.56
N SER A 210 29.62 18.80 25.54
CA SER A 210 28.48 19.74 25.65
C SER A 210 27.52 19.83 24.43
N PHE A 211 27.72 19.08 23.34
CA PHE A 211 26.91 19.10 22.13
C PHE A 211 26.12 17.78 21.97
N ILE A 212 24.87 17.90 21.49
CA ILE A 212 24.08 16.77 21.05
C ILE A 212 24.21 16.69 19.52
N ASN A 213 24.74 15.57 19.02
CA ASN A 213 24.77 15.32 17.58
C ASN A 213 23.45 14.71 17.12
N ILE A 214 22.76 15.39 16.22
CA ILE A 214 21.53 14.89 15.58
C ILE A 214 21.91 14.45 14.18
N GLY A 215 21.69 13.16 13.85
CA GLY A 215 21.91 12.62 12.52
C GLY A 215 20.58 12.42 11.78
N CYS A 216 20.54 12.83 10.52
CA CYS A 216 19.41 12.57 9.62
C CYS A 216 19.90 11.76 8.41
N PHE A 217 19.33 10.57 8.20
CA PHE A 217 19.62 9.72 7.04
C PHE A 217 18.62 9.91 5.89
N ASN A 218 17.83 10.97 5.93
CA ASN A 218 16.86 11.29 4.88
C ASN A 218 17.54 11.95 3.68
N ARG A 219 16.82 12.03 2.54
CA ARG A 219 17.29 12.78 1.38
C ARG A 219 17.40 14.27 1.74
N LEU A 220 18.48 14.92 1.31
CA LEU A 220 18.75 16.32 1.63
C LEU A 220 17.64 17.29 1.20
N ASN A 221 16.95 16.99 0.08
CA ASN A 221 15.82 17.80 -0.40
C ASN A 221 14.58 17.78 0.51
N LYS A 222 14.58 16.97 1.56
CA LYS A 222 13.54 16.96 2.60
C LYS A 222 13.90 17.82 3.82
N ILE A 223 15.11 18.36 3.83
CA ILE A 223 15.58 19.31 4.86
C ILE A 223 15.32 20.70 4.30
N THR A 224 14.45 21.44 4.94
CA THR A 224 14.12 22.82 4.57
C THR A 224 14.77 23.80 5.56
N ASP A 225 14.82 25.08 5.18
CA ASP A 225 15.40 26.13 6.04
C ASP A 225 14.58 26.37 7.33
N ASP A 226 13.37 25.78 7.42
CA ASP A 226 12.49 25.86 8.58
C ASP A 226 12.77 24.75 9.62
N LEU A 227 13.78 23.91 9.42
CA LEU A 227 14.26 22.89 10.34
C LEU A 227 15.50 23.38 11.11
#